data_806ab224a7cc774fae59d476a0709490
#
_entry.id   806ab224a7cc774fae59d476a0709490
#
_cell.length_a   1.000
_cell.length_b   1.000
_cell.length_c   1.000
_cell.angle_alpha   90.00
_cell.angle_beta   90.00
_cell.angle_gamma   90.00
#
_symmetry.space_group_name_H-M   'P 1'
#
loop_
_entity.id
_entity.type
_entity.pdbx_description
1 polymer ?
#
loop_
_entity_poly.entity_id
_entity_poly.type
_entity_poly.pdbx_seq_one_letter_code
_entity_poly.pdbx_strand_id
1 'polypeptide(L)'
;LELFHGATIAFKDMALSILPHLLTTSAKKNNVKNEIVILTATSGDTGKAALAGFANVPGTKIIVFYPKNGVSPIQEKQMVTQKGDNTYVIGIKGNFDDAQTGVKNIFSDKELEKVMNDAGFQFSSANSINIGRLVPQIVYYVYAYAKLLANGEIKDGEKINVVVPTGNFGNILAAFYAKNM
;
A
#
# COMPACT_ATOMS: atom_id res chain seq x y z
N LEU A 1 -10.46 -17.91 1.94
CA LEU A 1 -9.09 -17.45 1.65
C LEU A 1 -8.56 -16.64 2.83
N GLU A 2 -7.50 -17.11 3.45
CA GLU A 2 -6.85 -16.46 4.59
C GLU A 2 -5.73 -15.54 4.09
N LEU A 3 -5.77 -14.25 4.46
CA LEU A 3 -4.84 -13.22 4.00
C LEU A 3 -3.98 -12.64 5.14
N PHE A 4 -3.87 -13.36 6.27
CA PHE A 4 -3.15 -12.90 7.46
C PHE A 4 -1.83 -13.66 7.71
N HIS A 5 -1.32 -14.38 6.73
CA HIS A 5 -0.06 -15.12 6.83
C HIS A 5 1.18 -14.33 6.37
N GLY A 6 0.99 -13.06 5.97
CA GLY A 6 2.09 -12.19 5.59
C GLY A 6 2.87 -11.62 6.77
N ALA A 7 3.97 -10.91 6.47
CA ALA A 7 4.91 -10.37 7.46
C ALA A 7 4.28 -9.47 8.53
N THR A 8 3.20 -8.77 8.19
CA THR A 8 2.50 -7.85 9.11
C THR A 8 1.06 -8.28 9.42
N ILE A 9 0.71 -9.54 9.07
CA ILE A 9 -0.63 -10.12 9.31
C ILE A 9 -1.77 -9.27 8.75
N ALA A 10 -1.56 -8.65 7.60
CA ALA A 10 -2.55 -7.84 6.90
C ALA A 10 -2.72 -8.30 5.46
N PHE A 11 -3.96 -8.24 4.92
CA PHE A 11 -4.23 -8.56 3.51
C PHE A 11 -3.43 -7.66 2.55
N LYS A 12 -2.94 -6.53 3.04
CA LYS A 12 -2.14 -5.54 2.31
C LYS A 12 -0.71 -6.01 2.03
N ASP A 13 -0.23 -7.00 2.77
CA ASP A 13 1.16 -7.49 2.67
C ASP A 13 1.51 -7.96 1.26
N MET A 14 0.62 -8.71 0.60
CA MET A 14 0.86 -9.19 -0.77
C MET A 14 1.12 -8.01 -1.73
N ALA A 15 0.23 -7.03 -1.76
CA ALA A 15 0.38 -5.89 -2.67
C ALA A 15 1.62 -5.04 -2.33
N LEU A 16 1.88 -4.85 -1.04
CA LEU A 16 2.99 -4.01 -0.58
C LEU A 16 4.36 -4.71 -0.62
N SER A 17 4.40 -6.03 -0.68
CA SER A 17 5.65 -6.77 -0.97
C SER A 17 6.06 -6.69 -2.46
N ILE A 18 5.10 -6.54 -3.37
CA ILE A 18 5.35 -6.45 -4.81
C ILE A 18 5.56 -5.01 -5.28
N LEU A 19 4.83 -4.04 -4.71
CA LEU A 19 4.84 -2.65 -5.14
C LEU A 19 6.25 -2.02 -5.23
N PRO A 20 7.17 -2.21 -4.28
CA PRO A 20 8.51 -1.67 -4.38
C PRO A 20 9.26 -2.15 -5.63
N HIS A 21 9.13 -3.42 -5.96
CA HIS A 21 9.77 -4.01 -7.13
C HIS A 21 9.17 -3.50 -8.45
N LEU A 22 7.85 -3.31 -8.51
CA LEU A 22 7.19 -2.71 -9.66
C LEU A 22 7.66 -1.26 -9.86
N LEU A 23 7.73 -0.47 -8.80
CA LEU A 23 8.17 0.93 -8.84
C LEU A 23 9.63 1.05 -9.28
N THR A 24 10.54 0.31 -8.66
CA THR A 24 11.96 0.39 -8.99
C THR A 24 12.28 -0.15 -10.39
N THR A 25 11.58 -1.21 -10.83
CA THR A 25 11.70 -1.73 -12.19
C THR A 25 11.16 -0.74 -13.23
N SER A 26 10.01 -0.14 -12.95
CA SER A 26 9.44 0.90 -13.80
C SER A 26 10.35 2.13 -13.89
N ALA A 27 10.90 2.59 -12.77
CA ALA A 27 11.85 3.69 -12.74
C ALA A 27 13.07 3.43 -13.63
N LYS A 28 13.67 2.24 -13.49
CA LYS A 28 14.80 1.81 -14.36
C LYS A 28 14.42 1.80 -15.83
N LYS A 29 13.27 1.21 -16.18
CA LYS A 29 12.79 1.13 -17.57
C LYS A 29 12.54 2.51 -18.21
N ASN A 30 12.11 3.47 -17.41
CA ASN A 30 11.82 4.84 -17.85
C ASN A 30 13.00 5.80 -17.63
N ASN A 31 14.20 5.30 -17.28
CA ASN A 31 15.39 6.11 -17.03
C ASN A 31 15.21 7.19 -15.96
N VAL A 32 14.31 6.98 -15.01
CA VAL A 32 14.13 7.86 -13.84
C VAL A 32 15.38 7.78 -12.96
N LYS A 33 15.97 8.94 -12.65
CA LYS A 33 17.19 9.05 -11.84
C LYS A 33 16.91 9.39 -10.39
N ASN A 34 15.77 10.04 -10.14
CA ASN A 34 15.38 10.48 -8.81
C ASN A 34 15.07 9.30 -7.90
N GLU A 35 15.50 9.41 -6.65
CA GLU A 35 15.10 8.48 -5.59
C GLU A 35 13.63 8.64 -5.25
N ILE A 36 12.91 7.55 -5.10
CA ILE A 36 11.45 7.58 -4.89
C ILE A 36 11.15 7.71 -3.39
N VAL A 37 10.51 8.80 -3.01
CA VAL A 37 10.06 9.04 -1.63
C VAL A 37 8.59 8.67 -1.50
N ILE A 38 8.32 7.59 -0.78
CA ILE A 38 6.97 7.09 -0.54
C ILE A 38 6.37 7.79 0.67
N LEU A 39 5.31 8.57 0.47
CA LEU A 39 4.55 9.18 1.55
C LEU A 39 3.28 8.36 1.80
N THR A 40 3.05 7.98 3.05
CA THR A 40 1.93 7.13 3.45
C THR A 40 1.26 7.68 4.71
N ALA A 41 -0.02 8.03 4.61
CA ALA A 41 -0.86 8.23 5.78
C ALA A 41 -1.53 6.90 6.17
N THR A 42 -1.58 6.59 7.45
CA THR A 42 -2.13 5.32 7.91
C THR A 42 -2.96 5.43 9.19
N SER A 43 -3.97 4.58 9.29
CA SER A 43 -4.67 4.25 10.54
C SER A 43 -4.14 2.97 11.20
N GLY A 44 -2.98 2.45 10.72
CA GLY A 44 -2.27 1.29 11.28
C GLY A 44 -1.79 0.29 10.22
N ASP A 45 -2.68 -0.47 9.61
CA ASP A 45 -2.35 -1.61 8.73
C ASP A 45 -1.53 -1.23 7.49
N THR A 46 -1.89 -0.16 6.81
CA THR A 46 -1.15 0.27 5.61
C THR A 46 0.28 0.68 5.95
N GLY A 47 0.46 1.42 7.05
CA GLY A 47 1.78 1.92 7.44
C GLY A 47 2.74 0.79 7.76
N LYS A 48 2.34 -0.16 8.62
CA LYS A 48 3.19 -1.29 8.99
C LYS A 48 3.55 -2.17 7.78
N ALA A 49 2.58 -2.47 6.91
CA ALA A 49 2.81 -3.29 5.72
C ALA A 49 3.68 -2.57 4.67
N ALA A 50 3.49 -1.26 4.49
CA ALA A 50 4.32 -0.46 3.60
C ALA A 50 5.77 -0.34 4.10
N LEU A 51 5.97 -0.09 5.39
CA LEU A 51 7.30 -0.08 5.98
C LEU A 51 8.03 -1.42 5.77
N ALA A 52 7.36 -2.54 6.04
CA ALA A 52 7.94 -3.87 5.84
C ALA A 52 8.29 -4.14 4.37
N GLY A 53 7.41 -3.75 3.44
CA GLY A 53 7.62 -3.98 2.01
C GLY A 53 8.72 -3.11 1.40
N PHE A 54 8.87 -1.86 1.85
CA PHE A 54 9.88 -0.91 1.34
C PHE A 54 11.20 -0.94 2.11
N ALA A 55 11.28 -1.65 3.26
CA ALA A 55 12.50 -1.70 4.06
C ALA A 55 13.70 -2.16 3.24
N ASN A 56 14.76 -1.34 3.23
CA ASN A 56 16.03 -1.59 2.53
C ASN A 56 15.90 -1.81 1.00
N VAL A 57 14.80 -1.36 0.38
CA VAL A 57 14.68 -1.39 -1.08
C VAL A 57 15.48 -0.24 -1.70
N PRO A 58 16.54 -0.52 -2.49
CA PRO A 58 17.40 0.51 -3.05
C PRO A 58 16.64 1.50 -3.95
N GLY A 59 16.99 2.78 -3.88
CA GLY A 59 16.34 3.85 -4.68
C GLY A 59 14.98 4.27 -4.14
N THR A 60 14.64 3.86 -2.91
CA THR A 60 13.41 4.28 -2.24
C THR A 60 13.65 4.76 -0.82
N LYS A 61 12.84 5.73 -0.38
CA LYS A 61 12.65 6.11 1.02
C LYS A 61 11.16 6.02 1.35
N ILE A 62 10.83 5.62 2.55
CA ILE A 62 9.43 5.60 2.99
C ILE A 62 9.23 6.39 4.27
N ILE A 63 8.25 7.29 4.24
CA ILE A 63 7.83 8.11 5.38
C ILE A 63 6.36 7.79 5.68
N VAL A 64 6.10 7.26 6.86
CA VAL A 64 4.75 6.93 7.32
C VAL A 64 4.30 7.93 8.37
N PHE A 65 3.15 8.54 8.12
CA PHE A 65 2.46 9.43 9.06
C PHE A 65 1.28 8.70 9.70
N TYR A 66 1.22 8.68 11.02
CA TYR A 66 0.13 8.07 11.76
C TYR A 66 -0.35 8.97 12.90
N PRO A 67 -1.64 8.95 13.27
CA PRO A 67 -2.15 9.69 14.39
C PRO A 67 -1.64 9.09 15.69
N LYS A 68 -0.87 9.84 16.47
CA LYS A 68 -0.40 9.41 17.80
C LYS A 68 -1.62 9.16 18.70
N ASN A 69 -1.70 7.97 19.29
CA ASN A 69 -2.87 7.46 20.03
C ASN A 69 -4.11 7.16 19.18
N GLY A 70 -4.01 7.18 17.85
CA GLY A 70 -5.10 6.86 16.92
C GLY A 70 -4.93 5.52 16.20
N VAL A 71 -3.93 4.72 16.58
CA VAL A 71 -3.69 3.35 16.10
C VAL A 71 -3.59 2.41 17.29
N SER A 72 -3.77 1.10 17.06
CA SER A 72 -3.60 0.14 18.16
C SER A 72 -2.14 0.08 18.64
N PRO A 73 -1.89 -0.24 19.92
CA PRO A 73 -0.52 -0.35 20.45
C PRO A 73 0.35 -1.35 19.68
N ILE A 74 -0.25 -2.42 19.17
CA ILE A 74 0.46 -3.43 18.36
C ILE A 74 0.87 -2.85 17.01
N GLN A 75 -0.04 -2.16 16.33
CA GLN A 75 0.24 -1.52 15.04
C GLN A 75 1.29 -0.42 15.17
N GLU A 76 1.20 0.42 16.22
CA GLU A 76 2.22 1.42 16.51
C GLU A 76 3.58 0.75 16.72
N LYS A 77 3.63 -0.29 17.56
CA LYS A 77 4.86 -1.02 17.82
C LYS A 77 5.46 -1.61 16.55
N GLN A 78 4.65 -2.23 15.68
CA GLN A 78 5.10 -2.76 14.40
C GLN A 78 5.72 -1.68 13.49
N MET A 79 5.18 -0.45 13.52
CA MET A 79 5.74 0.65 12.73
C MET A 79 7.03 1.20 13.32
N VAL A 80 7.03 1.55 14.62
CA VAL A 80 8.19 2.23 15.23
C VAL A 80 9.38 1.33 15.47
N THR A 81 9.19 0.00 15.46
CA THR A 81 10.28 -0.98 15.58
C THR A 81 10.73 -1.55 14.23
N GLN A 82 10.10 -1.15 13.11
CA GLN A 82 10.53 -1.59 11.79
C GLN A 82 11.97 -1.16 11.53
N LYS A 83 12.82 -2.11 11.20
CA LYS A 83 14.20 -1.87 10.84
C LYS A 83 14.33 -1.59 9.34
N GLY A 84 15.22 -0.67 8.98
CA GLY A 84 15.50 -0.31 7.61
C GLY A 84 16.14 1.08 7.54
N ASP A 85 17.21 1.24 6.78
CA ASP A 85 17.96 2.50 6.69
C ASP A 85 17.19 3.58 5.91
N ASN A 86 16.15 3.18 5.21
CA ASN A 86 15.29 4.02 4.37
C ASN A 86 13.88 4.19 4.92
N THR A 87 13.61 3.80 6.19
CA THR A 87 12.28 3.82 6.80
C THR A 87 12.16 4.91 7.86
N TYR A 88 11.09 5.72 7.78
CA TYR A 88 10.83 6.82 8.70
C TYR A 88 9.39 6.78 9.18
N VAL A 89 9.16 6.95 10.47
CA VAL A 89 7.83 6.89 11.10
C VAL A 89 7.59 8.16 11.91
N ILE A 90 6.50 8.86 11.61
CA ILE A 90 6.17 10.15 12.21
C ILE A 90 4.78 10.09 12.82
N GLY A 91 4.70 10.20 14.16
CA GLY A 91 3.44 10.36 14.87
C GLY A 91 2.99 11.83 14.83
N ILE A 92 1.79 12.08 14.33
CA ILE A 92 1.20 13.41 14.28
C ILE A 92 0.21 13.63 15.44
N LYS A 93 0.03 14.88 15.83
CA LYS A 93 -1.08 15.29 16.69
C LYS A 93 -2.30 15.56 15.79
N GLY A 94 -3.30 14.69 15.86
CA GLY A 94 -4.48 14.76 15.02
C GLY A 94 -5.06 13.36 14.79
N ASN A 95 -5.96 13.24 13.83
CA ASN A 95 -6.59 11.98 13.44
C ASN A 95 -6.05 11.49 12.07
N PHE A 96 -6.61 10.38 11.56
CA PHE A 96 -6.21 9.81 10.27
C PHE A 96 -6.50 10.75 9.09
N ASP A 97 -7.61 11.50 9.14
CA ASP A 97 -7.98 12.42 8.07
C ASP A 97 -7.01 13.60 8.00
N ASP A 98 -6.50 14.06 9.15
CA ASP A 98 -5.45 15.09 9.22
C ASP A 98 -4.16 14.59 8.55
N ALA A 99 -3.74 13.35 8.87
CA ALA A 99 -2.58 12.73 8.23
C ALA A 99 -2.76 12.60 6.71
N GLN A 100 -3.94 12.15 6.28
CA GLN A 100 -4.25 11.97 4.86
C GLN A 100 -4.30 13.30 4.12
N THR A 101 -4.89 14.31 4.71
CA THR A 101 -4.96 15.66 4.15
C THR A 101 -3.57 16.28 4.04
N GLY A 102 -2.73 16.12 5.06
CA GLY A 102 -1.34 16.58 5.03
C GLY A 102 -0.56 15.94 3.88
N VAL A 103 -0.66 14.62 3.69
CA VAL A 103 -0.02 13.93 2.57
C VAL A 103 -0.55 14.40 1.21
N LYS A 104 -1.87 14.62 1.08
CA LYS A 104 -2.46 15.16 -0.17
C LYS A 104 -1.97 16.57 -0.47
N ASN A 105 -1.84 17.42 0.55
CA ASN A 105 -1.31 18.78 0.40
C ASN A 105 0.14 18.75 -0.11
N ILE A 106 0.98 17.87 0.43
CA ILE A 106 2.36 17.67 -0.05
C ILE A 106 2.36 17.28 -1.54
N PHE A 107 1.50 16.36 -1.97
CA PHE A 107 1.41 15.96 -3.40
C PHE A 107 0.89 17.08 -4.31
N SER A 108 0.14 18.04 -3.77
CA SER A 108 -0.43 19.16 -4.53
C SER A 108 0.48 20.38 -4.55
N ASP A 109 1.51 20.42 -3.71
CA ASP A 109 2.46 21.53 -3.60
C ASP A 109 3.51 21.47 -4.71
N LYS A 110 3.33 22.31 -5.73
CA LYS A 110 4.20 22.36 -6.91
C LYS A 110 5.57 22.97 -6.65
N GLU A 111 5.67 23.86 -5.65
CA GLU A 111 6.96 24.43 -5.25
C GLU A 111 7.80 23.37 -4.54
N LEU A 112 7.21 22.65 -3.59
CA LEU A 112 7.87 21.55 -2.91
C LEU A 112 8.23 20.42 -3.88
N GLU A 113 7.33 20.06 -4.80
CA GLU A 113 7.61 19.06 -5.84
C GLU A 113 8.86 19.44 -6.66
N LYS A 114 8.96 20.72 -7.06
CA LYS A 114 10.13 21.21 -7.80
C LYS A 114 11.41 21.14 -6.98
N VAL A 115 11.38 21.62 -5.72
CA VAL A 115 12.54 21.56 -4.80
C VAL A 115 13.02 20.13 -4.62
N MET A 116 12.10 19.18 -4.44
CA MET A 116 12.44 17.77 -4.29
C MET A 116 13.03 17.18 -5.56
N ASN A 117 12.46 17.49 -6.72
CA ASN A 117 12.99 17.03 -8.00
C ASN A 117 14.40 17.57 -8.27
N ASP A 118 14.64 18.87 -8.00
CA ASP A 118 15.96 19.52 -8.15
C ASP A 118 17.00 18.88 -7.19
N ALA A 119 16.55 18.38 -6.03
CA ALA A 119 17.38 17.65 -5.07
C ALA A 119 17.54 16.15 -5.39
N GLY A 120 17.00 15.65 -6.49
CA GLY A 120 17.11 14.25 -6.91
C GLY A 120 16.10 13.31 -6.27
N PHE A 121 14.98 13.82 -5.78
CA PHE A 121 13.89 13.03 -5.20
C PHE A 121 12.59 13.22 -5.99
N GLN A 122 11.72 12.21 -5.94
CA GLN A 122 10.35 12.33 -6.44
C GLN A 122 9.37 11.65 -5.50
N PHE A 123 8.18 12.22 -5.37
CA PHE A 123 7.16 11.66 -4.50
C PHE A 123 6.38 10.53 -5.16
N SER A 124 6.00 9.53 -4.34
CA SER A 124 5.02 8.50 -4.65
C SER A 124 4.25 8.10 -3.39
N SER A 125 3.27 7.22 -3.51
CA SER A 125 2.44 6.80 -2.39
C SER A 125 2.29 5.29 -2.32
N ALA A 126 2.16 4.76 -1.11
CA ALA A 126 1.73 3.39 -0.85
C ALA A 126 0.27 3.30 -0.38
N ASN A 127 -0.50 4.39 -0.44
CA ASN A 127 -1.94 4.38 -0.20
C ASN A 127 -2.71 3.81 -1.41
N SER A 128 -4.01 3.57 -1.23
CA SER A 128 -4.88 2.96 -2.26
C SER A 128 -5.09 3.78 -3.54
N ILE A 129 -4.60 5.02 -3.58
CA ILE A 129 -4.54 5.83 -4.80
C ILE A 129 -3.51 5.30 -5.81
N ASN A 130 -2.56 4.48 -5.38
CA ASN A 130 -1.54 3.90 -6.25
C ASN A 130 -2.08 2.62 -6.90
N ILE A 131 -2.18 2.60 -8.22
CA ILE A 131 -2.67 1.46 -9.00
C ILE A 131 -1.81 0.20 -8.79
N GLY A 132 -0.50 0.35 -8.59
CA GLY A 132 0.41 -0.75 -8.30
C GLY A 132 0.15 -1.45 -6.97
N ARG A 133 -0.62 -0.79 -6.08
CA ARG A 133 -1.15 -1.41 -4.87
C ARG A 133 -2.51 -2.10 -5.10
N LEU A 134 -3.29 -1.63 -6.07
CA LEU A 134 -4.62 -2.19 -6.36
C LEU A 134 -4.53 -3.48 -7.16
N VAL A 135 -3.76 -3.47 -8.24
CA VAL A 135 -3.67 -4.59 -9.20
C VAL A 135 -3.33 -5.92 -8.55
N PRO A 136 -2.36 -6.04 -7.62
CA PRO A 136 -2.07 -7.33 -6.99
C PRO A 136 -3.23 -7.89 -6.17
N GLN A 137 -4.18 -7.06 -5.74
CA GLN A 137 -5.35 -7.51 -4.97
C GLN A 137 -6.39 -8.23 -5.84
N ILE A 138 -6.36 -8.07 -7.15
CA ILE A 138 -7.21 -8.81 -8.09
C ILE A 138 -7.01 -10.32 -7.91
N VAL A 139 -5.78 -10.73 -7.62
CA VAL A 139 -5.39 -12.13 -7.41
C VAL A 139 -6.23 -12.80 -6.32
N TYR A 140 -6.63 -12.10 -5.27
CA TYR A 140 -7.43 -12.69 -4.18
C TYR A 140 -8.75 -13.26 -4.71
N TYR A 141 -9.41 -12.53 -5.57
CA TYR A 141 -10.73 -12.87 -6.11
C TYR A 141 -10.63 -13.96 -7.16
N VAL A 142 -9.68 -13.84 -8.08
CA VAL A 142 -9.45 -14.87 -9.10
C VAL A 142 -9.04 -16.19 -8.44
N TYR A 143 -8.13 -16.15 -7.45
CA TYR A 143 -7.71 -17.34 -6.74
C TYR A 143 -8.85 -17.97 -5.93
N ALA A 144 -9.65 -17.15 -5.23
CA ALA A 144 -10.78 -17.65 -4.46
C ALA A 144 -11.81 -18.35 -5.35
N TYR A 145 -12.16 -17.74 -6.49
CA TYR A 145 -13.06 -18.35 -7.49
C TYR A 145 -12.50 -19.66 -8.02
N ALA A 146 -11.24 -19.67 -8.43
CA ALA A 146 -10.59 -20.87 -8.95
C ALA A 146 -10.53 -22.01 -7.90
N LYS A 147 -10.37 -21.68 -6.61
CA LYS A 147 -10.40 -22.68 -5.54
C LYS A 147 -11.79 -23.25 -5.31
N LEU A 148 -12.84 -22.43 -5.33
CA LEU A 148 -14.21 -22.92 -5.21
C LEU A 148 -14.54 -23.87 -6.36
N LEU A 149 -14.12 -23.53 -7.59
CA LEU A 149 -14.30 -24.35 -8.76
C LEU A 149 -13.54 -25.68 -8.64
N ALA A 150 -12.26 -25.63 -8.26
CA ALA A 150 -11.41 -26.82 -8.11
C ALA A 150 -11.89 -27.76 -7.02
N ASN A 151 -12.56 -27.23 -6.00
CA ASN A 151 -13.14 -28.03 -4.90
C ASN A 151 -14.55 -28.56 -5.24
N GLY A 152 -15.12 -28.21 -6.40
CA GLY A 152 -16.46 -28.63 -6.78
C GLY A 152 -17.61 -27.91 -6.04
N GLU A 153 -17.31 -26.82 -5.36
CA GLU A 153 -18.29 -26.01 -4.61
C GLU A 153 -19.19 -25.17 -5.55
N ILE A 154 -18.67 -24.84 -6.72
CA ILE A 154 -19.36 -24.13 -7.80
C ILE A 154 -19.06 -24.77 -9.16
N LYS A 155 -19.90 -24.52 -10.16
CA LYS A 155 -19.68 -24.87 -11.55
C LYS A 155 -19.01 -23.74 -12.31
N ASP A 156 -18.37 -24.04 -13.42
CA ASP A 156 -17.78 -23.03 -14.29
C ASP A 156 -18.84 -22.01 -14.78
N GLY A 157 -18.49 -20.73 -14.66
CA GLY A 157 -19.41 -19.63 -14.95
C GLY A 157 -20.47 -19.34 -13.90
N GLU A 158 -20.52 -20.10 -12.80
CA GLU A 158 -21.46 -19.84 -11.71
C GLU A 158 -21.11 -18.55 -10.98
N LYS A 159 -22.12 -17.73 -10.66
CA LYS A 159 -21.94 -16.45 -9.97
C LYS A 159 -21.75 -16.65 -8.48
N ILE A 160 -20.80 -15.92 -7.91
CA ILE A 160 -20.59 -15.83 -6.47
C ILE A 160 -20.86 -14.41 -5.98
N ASN A 161 -21.21 -14.29 -4.70
CA ASN A 161 -21.31 -13.01 -4.01
C ASN A 161 -20.02 -12.76 -3.21
N VAL A 162 -19.49 -11.56 -3.31
CA VAL A 162 -18.30 -11.14 -2.55
C VAL A 162 -18.71 -10.06 -1.56
N VAL A 163 -18.43 -10.30 -0.27
CA VAL A 163 -18.65 -9.32 0.81
C VAL A 163 -17.32 -8.70 1.19
N VAL A 164 -17.22 -7.39 1.01
CA VAL A 164 -16.01 -6.63 1.26
C VAL A 164 -16.25 -5.57 2.33
N PRO A 165 -15.76 -5.73 3.57
CA PRO A 165 -15.76 -4.66 4.55
C PRO A 165 -14.92 -3.49 4.05
N THR A 166 -15.51 -2.32 3.87
CA THR A 166 -14.89 -1.25 3.09
C THR A 166 -14.91 0.09 3.82
N GLY A 167 -13.71 0.66 4.08
CA GLY A 167 -13.49 2.08 4.31
C GLY A 167 -12.96 2.74 3.03
N ASN A 168 -11.81 2.25 2.53
CA ASN A 168 -11.26 2.64 1.22
C ASN A 168 -11.73 1.65 0.13
N PHE A 169 -12.09 2.16 -1.03
CA PHE A 169 -12.67 1.36 -2.13
C PHE A 169 -11.64 0.55 -2.95
N GLY A 170 -10.35 0.57 -2.63
CA GLY A 170 -9.31 -0.12 -3.40
C GLY A 170 -9.55 -1.63 -3.53
N ASN A 171 -9.85 -2.30 -2.43
CA ASN A 171 -10.06 -3.75 -2.46
C ASN A 171 -11.34 -4.15 -3.21
N ILE A 172 -12.45 -3.44 -3.02
CA ILE A 172 -13.69 -3.69 -3.77
C ILE A 172 -13.52 -3.38 -5.26
N LEU A 173 -12.72 -2.38 -5.63
CA LEU A 173 -12.39 -2.09 -7.02
C LEU A 173 -11.57 -3.23 -7.64
N ALA A 174 -10.69 -3.86 -6.89
CA ALA A 174 -10.00 -5.07 -7.34
C ALA A 174 -10.97 -6.23 -7.62
N ALA A 175 -12.01 -6.40 -6.79
CA ALA A 175 -13.07 -7.36 -7.04
C ALA A 175 -13.85 -7.05 -8.34
N PHE A 176 -14.13 -5.76 -8.58
CA PHE A 176 -14.78 -5.31 -9.81
C PHE A 176 -13.93 -5.62 -11.05
N TYR A 177 -12.62 -5.42 -11.00
CA TYR A 177 -11.72 -5.81 -12.09
C TYR A 177 -11.70 -7.32 -12.30
N ALA A 178 -11.56 -8.09 -11.22
CA ALA A 178 -11.61 -9.56 -11.31
C ALA A 178 -12.90 -10.08 -11.97
N LYS A 179 -14.04 -9.45 -11.68
CA LYS A 179 -15.32 -9.79 -12.30
C LYS A 179 -15.33 -9.58 -13.82
N ASN A 180 -14.56 -8.63 -14.33
CA ASN A 180 -14.53 -8.26 -15.76
C ASN A 180 -13.38 -8.95 -16.55
N MET A 181 -12.63 -9.81 -15.91
CA MET A 181 -11.60 -10.65 -16.51
C MET A 181 -12.15 -12.01 -16.88
#